data_6da8c822ec195ead72a98dc44c7ba2f1
#
_entry.id   6da8c822ec195ead72a98dc44c7ba2f1
#
_cell.length_a   1.000
_cell.length_b   1.000
_cell.length_c   1.000
_cell.angle_alpha   90.00
_cell.angle_beta   90.00
_cell.angle_gamma   90.00
#
_symmetry.space_group_name_H-M   'P 1'
#
loop_
_entity.id
_entity.type
_entity.pdbx_description
1 polymer ?
#
loop_
_entity_poly.entity_id
_entity_poly.type
_entity_poly.pdbx_seq_one_letter_code
_entity_poly.pdbx_strand_id
1 'polypeptide(L)'
;MPKWRHRRLSGKKRALLLVLFLLAALLALAIVAMMHLKPVLTSLATARVSNTVNGIVTAAVNETIYSGGVDYDQLISFEKDKEGKITAVKSNMAEFNRLQSAIIDEVLEKLSEVTTKELSVPVGTLLGSPFLAGRGPLIRVRMQSVGSSSAHFENAFTSAGINQTKHQIY
;
A
#
# COMPACT_ATOMS: atom_id res chain seq x y z
N MET A 1 -8.29 19.77 -69.89
CA MET A 1 -8.13 20.21 -68.50
C MET A 1 -9.41 19.88 -67.71
N PRO A 2 -9.46 18.96 -66.76
CA PRO A 2 -10.69 18.61 -66.05
C PRO A 2 -11.03 19.68 -65.00
N LYS A 3 -12.18 20.34 -65.19
CA LYS A 3 -12.73 21.32 -64.26
C LYS A 3 -13.24 20.53 -62.98
N TRP A 4 -12.53 20.62 -61.88
CA TRP A 4 -12.99 20.12 -60.58
C TRP A 4 -14.21 20.93 -60.14
N ARG A 5 -15.41 20.36 -60.27
CA ARG A 5 -16.66 20.90 -59.72
C ARG A 5 -16.65 20.68 -58.20
N HIS A 6 -16.33 21.70 -57.44
CA HIS A 6 -16.55 21.70 -55.98
C HIS A 6 -18.06 21.53 -55.71
N ARG A 7 -18.48 20.30 -55.40
CA ARG A 7 -19.82 20.04 -54.89
C ARG A 7 -19.98 20.75 -53.56
N ARG A 8 -20.67 21.88 -53.52
CA ARG A 8 -21.05 22.56 -52.27
C ARG A 8 -21.97 21.64 -51.51
N LEU A 9 -21.51 21.11 -50.37
CA LEU A 9 -22.32 20.29 -49.46
C LEU A 9 -23.53 21.11 -48.99
N SER A 10 -24.72 20.51 -49.05
CA SER A 10 -25.97 21.09 -48.52
C SER A 10 -25.78 21.52 -47.06
N GLY A 11 -26.38 22.65 -46.65
CA GLY A 11 -26.26 23.16 -45.27
C GLY A 11 -26.54 22.13 -44.20
N LYS A 12 -27.51 21.24 -44.40
CA LYS A 12 -27.85 20.11 -43.52
C LYS A 12 -26.70 19.11 -43.38
N LYS A 13 -25.97 18.81 -44.48
CA LYS A 13 -24.80 17.90 -44.44
C LYS A 13 -23.61 18.53 -43.74
N ARG A 14 -23.41 19.87 -43.86
CA ARG A 14 -22.36 20.59 -43.10
C ARG A 14 -22.67 20.60 -41.60
N ALA A 15 -23.91 20.86 -41.22
CA ALA A 15 -24.35 20.82 -39.83
C ALA A 15 -24.15 19.42 -39.22
N LEU A 16 -24.51 18.36 -39.96
CA LEU A 16 -24.30 16.97 -39.51
C LEU A 16 -22.81 16.64 -39.33
N LEU A 17 -21.96 17.07 -40.25
CA LEU A 17 -20.50 16.87 -40.15
C LEU A 17 -19.90 17.62 -38.96
N LEU A 18 -20.36 18.84 -38.67
CA LEU A 18 -19.93 19.62 -37.52
C LEU A 18 -20.32 18.92 -36.20
N VAL A 19 -21.57 18.43 -36.12
CA VAL A 19 -22.03 17.68 -34.92
C VAL A 19 -21.20 16.40 -34.74
N LEU A 20 -20.96 15.66 -35.82
CA LEU A 20 -20.14 14.43 -35.77
C LEU A 20 -18.68 14.71 -35.33
N PHE A 21 -18.11 15.81 -35.88
CA PHE A 21 -16.76 16.25 -35.50
C PHE A 21 -16.70 16.67 -34.02
N LEU A 22 -17.70 17.38 -33.53
CA LEU A 22 -17.79 17.83 -32.15
C LEU A 22 -17.95 16.63 -31.20
N LEU A 23 -18.76 15.63 -31.58
CA LEU A 23 -18.92 14.39 -30.82
C LEU A 23 -17.62 13.58 -30.81
N ALA A 24 -16.92 13.49 -31.94
CA ALA A 24 -15.62 12.80 -32.03
C ALA A 24 -14.54 13.49 -31.17
N ALA A 25 -14.51 14.84 -31.18
CA ALA A 25 -13.60 15.64 -30.38
C ALA A 25 -13.87 15.44 -28.87
N LEU A 26 -15.15 15.39 -28.48
CA LEU A 26 -15.55 15.16 -27.09
C LEU A 26 -15.18 13.75 -26.63
N LEU A 27 -15.35 12.77 -27.50
CA LEU A 27 -14.94 11.38 -27.23
C LEU A 27 -13.42 11.25 -27.11
N ALA A 28 -12.67 11.90 -28.00
CA ALA A 28 -11.21 11.93 -27.92
C ALA A 28 -10.72 12.60 -26.63
N LEU A 29 -11.34 13.72 -26.24
CA LEU A 29 -11.04 14.40 -24.97
C LEU A 29 -11.32 13.50 -23.76
N ALA A 30 -12.43 12.76 -23.77
CA ALA A 30 -12.77 11.82 -22.70
C ALA A 30 -11.74 10.68 -22.59
N ILE A 31 -11.31 10.13 -23.74
CA ILE A 31 -10.27 9.09 -23.77
C ILE A 31 -8.94 9.60 -23.21
N VAL A 32 -8.50 10.78 -23.65
CA VAL A 32 -7.26 11.41 -23.16
C VAL A 32 -7.37 11.67 -21.65
N ALA A 33 -8.50 12.19 -21.18
CA ALA A 33 -8.74 12.39 -19.76
C ALA A 33 -8.65 11.09 -18.98
N MET A 34 -9.26 10.00 -19.45
CA MET A 34 -9.17 8.68 -18.79
C MET A 34 -7.74 8.14 -18.77
N MET A 35 -6.97 8.32 -19.84
CA MET A 35 -5.58 7.87 -19.90
C MET A 35 -4.68 8.62 -18.90
N HIS A 36 -4.94 9.90 -18.66
CA HIS A 36 -4.20 10.70 -17.68
C HIS A 36 -4.66 10.47 -16.23
N LEU A 37 -5.96 10.27 -16.00
CA LEU A 37 -6.48 10.05 -14.64
C LEU A 37 -6.13 8.66 -14.08
N LYS A 38 -6.10 7.63 -14.93
CA LYS A 38 -5.84 6.25 -14.49
C LYS A 38 -4.53 6.08 -13.71
N PRO A 39 -3.36 6.55 -14.18
CA PRO A 39 -2.10 6.40 -13.44
C PRO A 39 -2.10 7.16 -12.11
N VAL A 40 -2.70 8.35 -12.07
CA VAL A 40 -2.81 9.16 -10.83
C VAL A 40 -3.69 8.46 -9.81
N LEU A 41 -4.83 7.91 -10.23
CA LEU A 41 -5.69 7.10 -9.37
C LEU A 41 -4.95 5.89 -8.80
N THR A 42 -4.23 5.17 -9.66
CA THR A 42 -3.48 3.99 -9.24
C THR A 42 -2.39 4.35 -8.23
N SER A 43 -1.61 5.40 -8.47
CA SER A 43 -0.53 5.81 -7.56
C SER A 43 -1.05 6.28 -6.20
N LEU A 44 -2.14 7.04 -6.18
CA LEU A 44 -2.78 7.48 -4.93
C LEU A 44 -3.38 6.30 -4.15
N ALA A 45 -4.04 5.37 -4.85
CA ALA A 45 -4.58 4.17 -4.23
C ALA A 45 -3.45 3.32 -3.62
N THR A 46 -2.37 3.08 -4.38
CA THR A 46 -1.20 2.33 -3.91
C THR A 46 -0.55 3.00 -2.69
N ALA A 47 -0.32 4.31 -2.73
CA ALA A 47 0.25 5.04 -1.59
C ALA A 47 -0.63 4.96 -0.33
N ARG A 48 -1.96 5.09 -0.50
CA ARG A 48 -2.91 4.94 0.61
C ARG A 48 -2.90 3.54 1.19
N VAL A 49 -2.96 2.52 0.33
CA VAL A 49 -2.90 1.11 0.76
C VAL A 49 -1.60 0.86 1.53
N SER A 50 -0.45 1.26 0.97
CA SER A 50 0.85 1.09 1.63
C SER A 50 0.89 1.75 3.00
N ASN A 51 0.44 3.01 3.11
CA ASN A 51 0.41 3.71 4.39
C ASN A 51 -0.53 3.04 5.41
N THR A 52 -1.69 2.56 4.94
CA THR A 52 -2.65 1.87 5.80
C THR A 52 -2.07 0.54 6.29
N VAL A 53 -1.48 -0.25 5.38
CA VAL A 53 -0.85 -1.55 5.72
C VAL A 53 0.31 -1.33 6.70
N ASN A 54 1.19 -0.37 6.45
CA ASN A 54 2.28 -0.07 7.37
C ASN A 54 1.77 0.35 8.76
N GLY A 55 0.71 1.14 8.81
CA GLY A 55 0.06 1.50 10.07
C GLY A 55 -0.51 0.28 10.81
N ILE A 56 -1.16 -0.62 10.08
CA ILE A 56 -1.70 -1.88 10.63
C ILE A 56 -0.59 -2.77 11.18
N VAL A 57 0.47 -2.98 10.39
CA VAL A 57 1.61 -3.81 10.81
C VAL A 57 2.25 -3.23 12.07
N THR A 58 2.49 -1.92 12.09
CA THR A 58 3.06 -1.26 13.28
C THR A 58 2.15 -1.39 14.50
N ALA A 59 0.85 -1.22 14.33
CA ALA A 59 -0.13 -1.35 15.41
C ALA A 59 -0.19 -2.80 15.92
N ALA A 60 -0.24 -3.79 15.03
CA ALA A 60 -0.28 -5.20 15.37
C ALA A 60 0.97 -5.64 16.13
N VAL A 61 2.16 -5.25 15.64
CA VAL A 61 3.43 -5.55 16.31
C VAL A 61 3.46 -4.94 17.72
N ASN A 62 3.10 -3.66 17.83
CA ASN A 62 3.07 -3.00 19.13
C ASN A 62 2.07 -3.65 20.08
N GLU A 63 0.87 -3.96 19.63
CA GLU A 63 -0.16 -4.60 20.45
C GLU A 63 0.26 -5.99 20.90
N THR A 64 0.79 -6.80 19.98
CA THR A 64 1.28 -8.16 20.33
C THR A 64 2.44 -8.10 21.33
N ILE A 65 3.36 -7.15 21.20
CA ILE A 65 4.50 -7.03 22.11
C ILE A 65 4.06 -6.51 23.49
N TYR A 66 3.23 -5.45 23.52
CA TYR A 66 2.86 -4.80 24.80
C TYR A 66 1.73 -5.50 25.53
N SER A 67 0.74 -6.07 24.83
CA SER A 67 -0.39 -6.77 25.44
C SER A 67 -0.14 -8.26 25.63
N GLY A 68 0.65 -8.85 24.75
CA GLY A 68 0.96 -10.29 24.75
C GLY A 68 1.99 -10.72 25.80
N GLY A 69 2.57 -9.79 26.58
CA GLY A 69 3.52 -10.13 27.61
C GLY A 69 4.77 -10.85 27.08
N VAL A 70 5.27 -10.41 25.90
CA VAL A 70 6.51 -10.96 25.36
C VAL A 70 7.65 -10.61 26.32
N ASP A 71 8.08 -11.60 27.06
CA ASP A 71 9.22 -11.48 27.93
C ASP A 71 10.49 -11.83 27.15
N TYR A 72 11.43 -10.88 27.11
CA TYR A 72 12.70 -11.10 26.45
C TYR A 72 13.44 -12.31 26.99
N ASP A 73 13.31 -12.59 28.29
CA ASP A 73 13.93 -13.73 28.96
C ASP A 73 13.35 -15.08 28.48
N GLN A 74 12.17 -15.08 27.87
CA GLN A 74 11.61 -16.28 27.23
C GLN A 74 12.12 -16.48 25.81
N LEU A 75 12.52 -15.41 25.13
CA LEU A 75 13.05 -15.46 23.77
C LEU A 75 14.51 -15.91 23.74
N ILE A 76 15.25 -15.63 24.81
CA ILE A 76 16.66 -16.01 24.92
C ILE A 76 16.94 -16.69 26.25
N SER A 77 17.90 -17.59 26.25
CA SER A 77 18.43 -18.22 27.46
C SER A 77 19.94 -18.11 27.51
N PHE A 78 20.47 -17.95 28.73
CA PHE A 78 21.92 -17.85 28.95
C PHE A 78 22.43 -19.16 29.51
N GLU A 79 23.40 -19.76 28.82
CA GLU A 79 24.17 -20.85 29.43
C GLU A 79 25.27 -20.27 30.32
N LYS A 80 25.42 -20.82 31.51
CA LYS A 80 26.42 -20.41 32.49
C LYS A 80 27.34 -21.58 32.81
N ASP A 81 28.61 -21.30 33.07
CA ASP A 81 29.55 -22.27 33.60
C ASP A 81 29.33 -22.51 35.11
N LYS A 82 30.19 -23.37 35.67
CA LYS A 82 30.12 -23.71 37.11
C LYS A 82 30.42 -22.50 38.00
N GLU A 83 31.08 -21.50 37.47
CA GLU A 83 31.42 -20.24 38.14
C GLU A 83 30.35 -19.17 37.98
N GLY A 84 29.24 -19.47 37.23
CA GLY A 84 28.14 -18.55 36.99
C GLY A 84 28.36 -17.57 35.83
N LYS A 85 29.47 -17.70 35.09
CA LYS A 85 29.79 -16.86 33.95
C LYS A 85 29.01 -17.32 32.71
N ILE A 86 28.44 -16.37 31.97
CA ILE A 86 27.71 -16.65 30.72
C ILE A 86 28.72 -17.16 29.67
N THR A 87 28.46 -18.35 29.17
CA THR A 87 29.28 -19.04 28.16
C THR A 87 28.62 -19.07 26.80
N ALA A 88 27.28 -19.05 26.75
CA ALA A 88 26.55 -19.01 25.48
C ALA A 88 25.20 -18.32 25.65
N VAL A 89 24.67 -17.80 24.54
CA VAL A 89 23.32 -17.25 24.41
C VAL A 89 22.56 -18.14 23.41
N LYS A 90 21.42 -18.66 23.82
CA LYS A 90 20.57 -19.49 22.98
C LYS A 90 19.25 -18.78 22.69
N SER A 91 18.82 -18.76 21.44
CA SER A 91 17.50 -18.29 21.05
C SER A 91 16.47 -19.41 21.20
N ASN A 92 15.34 -19.11 21.80
CA ASN A 92 14.21 -20.03 21.90
C ASN A 92 13.33 -19.92 20.64
N MET A 93 13.65 -20.73 19.64
CA MET A 93 12.94 -20.70 18.36
C MET A 93 11.45 -21.03 18.48
N ALA A 94 11.04 -21.78 19.48
CA ALA A 94 9.62 -22.08 19.70
C ALA A 94 8.84 -20.82 20.09
N GLU A 95 9.39 -20.01 21.00
CA GLU A 95 8.77 -18.74 21.39
C GLU A 95 8.81 -17.69 20.26
N PHE A 96 9.90 -17.66 19.49
CA PHE A 96 9.94 -16.82 18.28
C PHE A 96 8.85 -17.19 17.29
N ASN A 97 8.66 -18.48 17.00
CA ASN A 97 7.60 -18.93 16.10
C ASN A 97 6.21 -18.61 16.64
N ARG A 98 5.99 -18.72 17.95
CA ARG A 98 4.74 -18.35 18.59
C ARG A 98 4.45 -16.85 18.45
N LEU A 99 5.45 -16.02 18.74
CA LEU A 99 5.36 -14.57 18.57
C LEU A 99 5.07 -14.19 17.11
N GLN A 100 5.78 -14.81 16.16
CA GLN A 100 5.57 -14.62 14.75
C GLN A 100 4.13 -14.92 14.32
N SER A 101 3.60 -16.07 14.78
CA SER A 101 2.21 -16.45 14.46
C SER A 101 1.22 -15.46 15.06
N ALA A 102 1.41 -15.02 16.29
CA ALA A 102 0.54 -14.05 16.95
C ALA A 102 0.53 -12.70 16.21
N ILE A 103 1.70 -12.22 15.77
CA ILE A 103 1.80 -10.99 14.97
C ILE A 103 1.08 -11.14 13.62
N ILE A 104 1.25 -12.28 12.94
CA ILE A 104 0.60 -12.53 11.64
C ILE A 104 -0.92 -12.56 11.81
N ASP A 105 -1.43 -13.25 12.84
CA ASP A 105 -2.86 -13.36 13.10
C ASP A 105 -3.46 -11.98 13.37
N GLU A 106 -2.82 -11.17 14.22
CA GLU A 106 -3.24 -9.81 14.52
C GLU A 106 -3.23 -8.89 13.28
N VAL A 107 -2.19 -9.00 12.43
CA VAL A 107 -2.11 -8.27 11.15
C VAL A 107 -3.26 -8.66 10.23
N LEU A 108 -3.55 -9.95 10.10
CA LEU A 108 -4.62 -10.45 9.23
C LEU A 108 -6.00 -10.02 9.73
N GLU A 109 -6.23 -10.05 11.05
CA GLU A 109 -7.47 -9.57 11.65
C GLU A 109 -7.70 -8.09 11.34
N LYS A 110 -6.73 -7.23 11.66
CA LYS A 110 -6.82 -5.78 11.40
C LYS A 110 -6.92 -5.46 9.91
N LEU A 111 -6.24 -6.23 9.06
CA LEU A 111 -6.31 -6.05 7.61
C LEU A 111 -7.68 -6.41 7.05
N SER A 112 -8.34 -7.45 7.61
CA SER A 112 -9.69 -7.85 7.21
C SER A 112 -10.72 -6.76 7.50
N GLU A 113 -10.59 -6.04 8.61
CA GLU A 113 -11.45 -4.92 8.97
C GLU A 113 -11.35 -3.74 8.00
N VAL A 114 -10.16 -3.49 7.46
CA VAL A 114 -9.90 -2.35 6.56
C VAL A 114 -10.30 -2.64 5.12
N THR A 115 -10.26 -3.91 4.70
CA THR A 115 -10.61 -4.32 3.32
C THR A 115 -12.04 -3.92 2.93
N THR A 116 -12.92 -3.68 3.89
CA THR A 116 -14.31 -3.26 3.65
C THR A 116 -14.49 -1.75 3.49
N LYS A 117 -13.47 -0.92 3.78
CA LYS A 117 -13.57 0.53 3.69
C LYS A 117 -13.35 1.02 2.26
N GLU A 118 -14.37 1.69 1.71
CA GLU A 118 -14.27 2.34 0.40
C GLU A 118 -13.37 3.58 0.50
N LEU A 119 -12.42 3.68 -0.43
CA LEU A 119 -11.60 4.87 -0.60
C LEU A 119 -12.36 5.89 -1.44
N SER A 120 -12.70 7.03 -0.86
CA SER A 120 -13.32 8.14 -1.58
C SER A 120 -12.28 9.21 -1.89
N VAL A 121 -12.10 9.54 -3.18
CA VAL A 121 -11.14 10.55 -3.63
C VAL A 121 -11.86 11.63 -4.40
N PRO A 122 -11.74 12.93 -4.04
CA PRO A 122 -12.30 14.03 -4.80
C PRO A 122 -11.68 14.14 -6.21
N VAL A 123 -12.51 14.38 -7.21
CA VAL A 123 -12.06 14.53 -8.62
C VAL A 123 -10.98 15.61 -8.74
N GLY A 124 -11.11 16.71 -8.02
CA GLY A 124 -10.12 17.79 -8.05
C GLY A 124 -8.71 17.36 -7.61
N THR A 125 -8.61 16.40 -6.69
CA THR A 125 -7.32 15.81 -6.29
C THR A 125 -6.70 14.98 -7.43
N LEU A 126 -7.55 14.34 -8.25
CA LEU A 126 -7.10 13.51 -9.38
C LEU A 126 -6.60 14.34 -10.56
N LEU A 127 -7.05 15.58 -10.67
CA LEU A 127 -6.60 16.49 -11.72
C LEU A 127 -5.18 17.05 -11.48
N GLY A 128 -4.57 16.72 -10.34
CA GLY A 128 -3.19 17.11 -10.02
C GLY A 128 -2.98 18.61 -9.80
N SER A 129 -4.07 19.40 -9.76
CA SER A 129 -3.99 20.83 -9.53
C SER A 129 -4.09 21.15 -8.05
N PRO A 130 -3.12 21.89 -7.45
CA PRO A 130 -3.19 22.30 -6.06
C PRO A 130 -4.44 23.13 -5.71
N PHE A 131 -4.96 23.91 -6.68
CA PHE A 131 -6.15 24.75 -6.51
C PHE A 131 -7.47 23.95 -6.47
N LEU A 132 -7.50 22.77 -7.07
CA LEU A 132 -8.66 21.89 -7.16
C LEU A 132 -8.58 20.72 -6.16
N ALA A 133 -7.45 20.56 -5.48
CA ALA A 133 -7.25 19.49 -4.51
C ALA A 133 -8.34 19.54 -3.42
N GLY A 134 -8.92 18.38 -3.14
CA GLY A 134 -10.01 18.25 -2.16
C GLY A 134 -11.39 18.73 -2.64
N ARG A 135 -11.53 19.23 -3.87
CA ARG A 135 -12.80 19.73 -4.42
C ARG A 135 -13.39 18.81 -5.48
N GLY A 136 -14.71 18.90 -5.66
CA GLY A 136 -15.46 18.14 -6.66
C GLY A 136 -16.11 16.86 -6.11
N PRO A 137 -16.84 16.13 -6.96
CA PRO A 137 -17.51 14.91 -6.57
C PRO A 137 -16.50 13.84 -6.14
N LEU A 138 -16.93 12.98 -5.21
CA LEU A 138 -16.13 11.87 -4.70
C LEU A 138 -16.22 10.68 -5.66
N ILE A 139 -15.08 10.19 -6.10
CA ILE A 139 -14.99 8.89 -6.78
C ILE A 139 -14.69 7.84 -5.71
N ARG A 140 -15.58 6.84 -5.61
CA ARG A 140 -15.41 5.70 -4.71
C ARG A 140 -14.58 4.64 -5.40
N VAL A 141 -13.43 4.30 -4.81
CA VAL A 141 -12.57 3.22 -5.25
C VAL A 141 -12.72 2.09 -4.25
N ARG A 142 -13.23 0.94 -4.70
CA ARG A 142 -13.30 -0.25 -3.86
C ARG A 142 -11.94 -0.91 -3.87
N MET A 143 -11.32 -1.03 -2.71
CA MET A 143 -10.11 -1.82 -2.54
C MET A 143 -10.50 -3.28 -2.31
N GLN A 144 -9.91 -4.18 -3.07
CA GLN A 144 -10.00 -5.61 -2.85
C GLN A 144 -8.61 -6.09 -2.47
N SER A 145 -8.43 -6.44 -1.20
CA SER A 145 -7.18 -7.03 -0.72
C SER A 145 -7.24 -8.53 -0.98
N VAL A 146 -6.27 -9.01 -1.73
CA VAL A 146 -5.97 -10.44 -1.85
C VAL A 146 -4.50 -10.54 -1.49
N GLY A 147 -4.19 -10.97 -0.27
CA GLY A 147 -2.82 -11.05 0.20
C GLY A 147 -2.60 -12.19 1.18
N SER A 148 -1.42 -12.75 1.14
CA SER A 148 -0.84 -13.56 2.20
C SER A 148 0.18 -12.71 2.95
N SER A 149 0.22 -12.83 4.27
CA SER A 149 1.25 -12.22 5.09
C SER A 149 2.25 -13.29 5.51
N SER A 150 3.53 -12.97 5.43
CA SER A 150 4.60 -13.79 5.99
C SER A 150 5.53 -12.89 6.79
N ALA A 151 5.93 -13.34 7.97
CA ALA A 151 6.92 -12.66 8.78
C ALA A 151 8.17 -13.54 8.88
N HIS A 152 9.32 -12.91 9.00
CA HIS A 152 10.59 -13.60 9.19
C HIS A 152 11.41 -12.84 10.22
N PHE A 153 11.95 -13.55 11.21
CA PHE A 153 12.84 -12.97 12.18
C PHE A 153 14.28 -13.29 11.83
N GLU A 154 15.10 -12.28 11.80
CA GLU A 154 16.55 -12.43 11.64
C GLU A 154 17.24 -12.07 12.96
N ASN A 155 18.01 -13.03 13.49
CA ASN A 155 18.77 -12.85 14.71
C ASN A 155 20.22 -12.54 14.37
N ALA A 156 20.74 -11.43 14.85
CA ALA A 156 22.12 -11.05 14.66
C ALA A 156 22.84 -10.86 16.02
N PHE A 157 23.99 -11.49 16.15
CA PHE A 157 24.88 -11.30 17.29
C PHE A 157 26.12 -10.57 16.80
N THR A 158 26.35 -9.37 17.28
CA THR A 158 27.53 -8.57 16.94
C THR A 158 28.38 -8.32 18.17
N SER A 159 29.69 -8.43 18.00
CA SER A 159 30.62 -8.01 19.04
C SER A 159 30.56 -6.49 19.20
N ALA A 160 30.29 -6.02 20.41
CA ALA A 160 30.13 -4.59 20.71
C ALA A 160 31.34 -4.02 21.49
N GLY A 161 32.39 -4.78 21.62
CA GLY A 161 33.62 -4.39 22.33
C GLY A 161 34.29 -5.57 23.02
N ILE A 162 35.27 -5.29 23.85
CA ILE A 162 35.96 -6.32 24.63
C ILE A 162 34.94 -6.91 25.63
N ASN A 163 34.65 -8.20 25.47
CA ASN A 163 33.75 -8.94 26.33
C ASN A 163 32.28 -8.49 26.31
N GLN A 164 31.80 -7.86 25.22
CA GLN A 164 30.44 -7.43 25.02
C GLN A 164 29.87 -7.98 23.71
N THR A 165 28.64 -8.48 23.76
CA THR A 165 27.89 -8.95 22.60
C THR A 165 26.54 -8.25 22.54
N LYS A 166 26.20 -7.67 21.37
CA LYS A 166 24.91 -7.07 21.11
C LYS A 166 24.04 -8.06 20.35
N HIS A 167 22.89 -8.40 20.91
CA HIS A 167 21.85 -9.18 20.24
C HIS A 167 20.82 -8.24 19.61
N GLN A 168 20.53 -8.40 18.33
CA GLN A 168 19.53 -7.64 17.58
C GLN A 168 18.58 -8.61 16.86
N ILE A 169 17.31 -8.29 16.88
CA ILE A 169 16.24 -9.00 16.19
C ILE A 169 15.66 -8.04 15.17
N TYR A 170 15.55 -8.48 13.94
CA TYR A 170 15.01 -7.71 12.82
C TYR A 170 13.75 -8.39 12.27
#